data_0f3130e7e26de2f1464c52deecd996d3
#
_entry.id   0f3130e7e26de2f1464c52deecd996d3
#
_cell.length_a   1.000
_cell.length_b   1.000
_cell.length_c   1.000
_cell.angle_alpha   90.00
_cell.angle_beta   90.00
_cell.angle_gamma   90.00
#
_symmetry.space_group_name_H-M   'P 1'
#
loop_
_entity.id
_entity.type
_entity.pdbx_description
1 polymer ?
#
loop_
_entity_poly.entity_id
_entity_poly.type
_entity_poly.pdbx_seq_one_letter_code
_entity_poly.pdbx_strand_id
1 'polypeptide(L)'
;AWRGLEVFFKKGQKRREKKVEMRIIPVSYDTLSSAIDVLSEKLDGKLPGLIIVDVPFDQTPRSQELLERVASFASRMLVPTAVWITPGFLGIPKWDGLHKLPYLKTHIDGAVFAKWRKLRESPDGNWLAVLAGRFLVRPSYGKDLGAKKVFFEETDPLWVSPVWALAALVAQSIEKFGWPSRFTDYMTIRLSDLATFCEPGGSAYSTETLFSDDRIRQFAEIGITALCGVSRQDTAFFPRGAVTSGESLPFQLLFSRIIGYLVRIRERTPEHTDDSPTASDYVRHALERLFKDAGNELPRDIDVTEGEPGENGLVPVRIEFTVSEDILPVARKVEFTFLW
;
A
#
# COMPACT_ATOMS: atom_id res chain seq x y z
N ALA A 1 15.81 4.60 12.62
CA ALA A 1 14.75 4.51 11.62
C ALA A 1 14.93 5.57 10.51
N TRP A 2 15.09 6.86 10.84
CA TRP A 2 15.24 7.95 9.86
C TRP A 2 16.41 7.79 8.89
N ARG A 3 17.62 7.39 9.37
CA ARG A 3 18.78 7.19 8.51
C ARG A 3 18.62 6.06 7.50
N GLY A 4 17.92 5.00 7.85
CA GLY A 4 17.59 3.91 6.94
C GLY A 4 16.69 4.35 5.79
N LEU A 5 15.62 5.10 6.10
CA LEU A 5 14.72 5.68 5.09
C LEU A 5 15.43 6.69 4.18
N GLU A 6 16.28 7.58 4.73
CA GLU A 6 17.08 8.50 3.92
C GLU A 6 18.01 7.78 2.92
N VAL A 7 18.59 6.65 3.28
CA VAL A 7 19.43 5.84 2.39
C VAL A 7 18.62 5.25 1.24
N PHE A 8 17.42 4.74 1.51
CA PHE A 8 16.52 4.21 0.47
C PHE A 8 16.04 5.30 -0.49
N PHE A 9 15.77 6.50 -0.03
CA PHE A 9 15.30 7.62 -0.87
C PHE A 9 16.43 8.39 -1.57
N LYS A 10 17.67 8.37 -1.05
CA LYS A 10 18.83 9.07 -1.65
C LYS A 10 19.56 8.30 -2.75
N LYS A 11 19.43 6.97 -2.83
CA LYS A 11 20.12 6.17 -3.86
C LYS A 11 19.59 6.39 -5.30
N GLY A 12 18.47 7.10 -5.50
CA GLY A 12 17.81 7.34 -6.79
C GLY A 12 18.19 8.64 -7.53
N GLN A 13 19.15 9.44 -7.07
CA GLN A 13 19.34 10.84 -7.51
C GLN A 13 20.06 11.07 -8.84
N LYS A 14 20.08 10.16 -9.82
CA LYS A 14 20.82 10.39 -11.08
C LYS A 14 20.05 10.32 -12.41
N ARG A 15 18.72 10.19 -12.44
CA ARG A 15 17.92 10.35 -13.69
C ARG A 15 16.59 11.00 -13.37
N ARG A 16 16.25 12.13 -14.08
CA ARG A 16 15.04 12.95 -14.01
C ARG A 16 14.21 12.69 -12.75
N GLU A 17 14.45 13.48 -11.71
CA GLU A 17 13.95 13.30 -10.34
C GLU A 17 12.44 13.10 -10.32
N LYS A 18 11.98 11.85 -10.30
CA LYS A 18 10.62 11.52 -9.87
C LYS A 18 10.63 11.68 -8.34
N LYS A 19 10.23 12.86 -7.84
CA LYS A 19 10.20 13.12 -6.40
C LYS A 19 9.05 12.36 -5.78
N VAL A 20 9.36 11.45 -4.86
CA VAL A 20 8.39 10.93 -3.89
C VAL A 20 8.43 11.86 -2.69
N GLU A 21 7.36 12.63 -2.47
CA GLU A 21 7.20 13.44 -1.27
C GLU A 21 6.55 12.60 -0.17
N MET A 22 7.12 12.63 1.03
CA MET A 22 6.56 11.98 2.20
C MET A 22 6.22 13.04 3.25
N ARG A 23 4.95 13.04 3.70
CA ARG A 23 4.49 13.82 4.84
C ARG A 23 4.29 12.93 6.05
N ILE A 24 4.83 13.30 7.19
CA ILE A 24 4.68 12.59 8.45
C ILE A 24 3.80 13.41 9.37
N ILE A 25 2.71 12.81 9.84
CA ILE A 25 1.77 13.40 10.78
C ILE A 25 1.86 12.58 12.07
N PRO A 26 2.46 13.12 13.15
CA PRO A 26 2.53 12.41 14.43
C PRO A 26 1.12 12.36 15.05
N VAL A 27 0.64 11.16 15.34
CA VAL A 27 -0.61 10.88 16.03
C VAL A 27 -0.40 9.79 17.06
N SER A 28 -1.08 9.86 18.19
CA SER A 28 -1.15 8.76 19.14
C SER A 28 -2.27 7.78 18.73
N TYR A 29 -2.22 6.56 19.25
CA TYR A 29 -3.29 5.58 19.06
C TYR A 29 -4.66 6.14 19.50
N ASP A 30 -4.69 6.89 20.59
CA ASP A 30 -5.92 7.47 21.16
C ASP A 30 -6.50 8.61 20.30
N THR A 31 -5.63 9.35 19.61
CA THR A 31 -6.03 10.50 18.76
C THR A 31 -6.15 10.15 17.29
N LEU A 32 -5.83 8.92 16.88
CA LEU A 32 -5.88 8.52 15.47
C LEU A 32 -7.27 8.69 14.86
N SER A 33 -8.31 8.34 15.61
CA SER A 33 -9.70 8.51 15.18
C SER A 33 -10.03 9.96 14.83
N SER A 34 -9.69 10.89 15.72
CA SER A 34 -9.89 12.33 15.50
C SER A 34 -8.99 12.88 14.39
N ALA A 35 -7.77 12.35 14.28
CA ALA A 35 -6.83 12.74 13.23
C ALA A 35 -7.32 12.36 11.83
N ILE A 36 -7.97 11.22 11.69
CA ILE A 36 -8.59 10.76 10.44
C ILE A 36 -9.66 11.76 9.98
N ASP A 37 -10.51 12.23 10.90
CA ASP A 37 -11.59 13.15 10.58
C ASP A 37 -11.07 14.51 10.05
N VAL A 38 -9.91 14.96 10.54
CA VAL A 38 -9.26 16.23 10.15
C VAL A 38 -8.25 16.04 9.00
N LEU A 39 -7.89 14.81 8.66
CA LEU A 39 -6.83 14.56 7.69
C LEU A 39 -7.21 15.02 6.28
N SER A 40 -8.47 14.90 5.90
CA SER A 40 -8.98 15.35 4.61
C SER A 40 -8.79 16.87 4.41
N GLU A 41 -8.99 17.66 5.47
CA GLU A 41 -8.79 19.11 5.44
C GLU A 41 -7.30 19.50 5.35
N LYS A 42 -6.41 18.68 5.99
CA LYS A 42 -4.96 18.95 6.01
C LYS A 42 -4.23 18.54 4.73
N LEU A 43 -4.86 17.78 3.85
CA LEU A 43 -4.25 17.37 2.58
C LEU A 43 -4.23 18.48 1.52
N ASP A 44 -4.78 19.66 1.82
CA ASP A 44 -4.75 20.84 0.94
C ASP A 44 -5.17 20.55 -0.51
N GLY A 45 -6.19 19.72 -0.72
CA GLY A 45 -6.68 19.31 -2.04
C GLY A 45 -5.71 18.40 -2.84
N LYS A 46 -4.55 18.03 -2.29
CA LYS A 46 -3.61 17.11 -2.93
C LYS A 46 -3.82 15.70 -2.40
N LEU A 47 -4.46 14.85 -3.20
CA LEU A 47 -4.60 13.44 -2.87
C LEU A 47 -3.24 12.74 -2.87
N PRO A 48 -2.84 12.07 -1.77
CA PRO A 48 -1.64 11.24 -1.76
C PRO A 48 -1.86 9.98 -2.59
N GLY A 49 -0.79 9.37 -3.08
CA GLY A 49 -0.88 8.08 -3.81
C GLY A 49 -0.99 6.87 -2.89
N LEU A 50 -0.62 7.02 -1.61
CA LEU A 50 -0.68 6.00 -0.57
C LEU A 50 -0.67 6.68 0.80
N ILE A 51 -1.49 6.19 1.72
CA ILE A 51 -1.44 6.56 3.14
C ILE A 51 -0.93 5.35 3.92
N ILE A 52 -0.03 5.55 4.86
CA ILE A 52 0.39 4.52 5.80
C ILE A 52 0.03 4.93 7.23
N VAL A 53 -0.55 4.00 7.97
CA VAL A 53 -0.89 4.17 9.39
C VAL A 53 -0.05 3.19 10.19
N ASP A 54 1.00 3.72 10.82
CA ASP A 54 1.94 2.90 11.60
C ASP A 54 1.46 2.69 13.03
N VAL A 55 0.35 1.97 13.15
CA VAL A 55 -0.28 1.57 14.41
C VAL A 55 -0.57 0.07 14.34
N PRO A 56 -0.24 -0.73 15.37
CA PRO A 56 -0.53 -2.15 15.41
C PRO A 56 -2.02 -2.41 15.65
N PHE A 57 -2.60 -3.30 14.84
CA PHE A 57 -4.00 -3.74 14.99
C PHE A 57 -4.05 -5.20 15.45
N ASP A 58 -5.04 -5.50 16.29
CA ASP A 58 -5.31 -6.81 16.87
C ASP A 58 -6.81 -7.16 16.84
N GLN A 59 -7.24 -8.19 17.56
CA GLN A 59 -8.65 -8.60 17.66
C GLN A 59 -9.50 -7.77 18.63
N THR A 60 -8.93 -6.79 19.34
CA THR A 60 -9.72 -6.02 20.31
C THR A 60 -10.84 -5.25 19.61
N PRO A 61 -12.01 -5.07 20.27
CA PRO A 61 -13.13 -4.33 19.69
C PRO A 61 -12.76 -2.94 19.23
N ARG A 62 -11.90 -2.24 20.01
CA ARG A 62 -11.39 -0.91 19.68
C ARG A 62 -10.53 -0.92 18.41
N SER A 63 -9.67 -1.92 18.27
CA SER A 63 -8.81 -2.09 17.10
C SER A 63 -9.65 -2.33 15.85
N GLN A 64 -10.67 -3.18 15.94
CA GLN A 64 -11.58 -3.47 14.82
C GLN A 64 -12.41 -2.25 14.40
N GLU A 65 -12.94 -1.48 15.37
CA GLU A 65 -13.67 -0.24 15.10
C GLU A 65 -12.78 0.79 14.38
N LEU A 66 -11.53 0.92 14.82
CA LEU A 66 -10.59 1.83 14.20
C LEU A 66 -10.22 1.38 12.76
N LEU A 67 -10.10 0.07 12.51
CA LEU A 67 -9.93 -0.47 11.15
C LEU A 67 -11.09 -0.10 10.22
N GLU A 68 -12.33 -0.23 10.69
CA GLU A 68 -13.53 0.16 9.93
C GLU A 68 -13.50 1.66 9.59
N ARG A 69 -13.11 2.51 10.55
CA ARG A 69 -12.99 3.97 10.34
C ARG A 69 -11.88 4.31 9.34
N VAL A 70 -10.71 3.69 9.45
CA VAL A 70 -9.60 3.86 8.49
C VAL A 70 -10.03 3.44 7.10
N ALA A 71 -10.73 2.32 6.96
CA ALA A 71 -11.22 1.82 5.67
C ALA A 71 -12.25 2.77 5.04
N SER A 72 -13.21 3.26 5.82
CA SER A 72 -14.22 4.21 5.36
C SER A 72 -13.57 5.54 4.94
N PHE A 73 -12.58 6.02 5.68
CA PHE A 73 -11.79 7.19 5.28
C PHE A 73 -11.05 6.95 3.95
N ALA A 74 -10.33 5.83 3.82
CA ALA A 74 -9.60 5.46 2.62
C ALA A 74 -10.50 5.40 1.38
N SER A 75 -11.69 4.82 1.53
CA SER A 75 -12.72 4.71 0.51
C SER A 75 -13.23 6.09 0.05
N ARG A 76 -13.56 6.97 0.99
CA ARG A 76 -14.01 8.34 0.66
C ARG A 76 -12.94 9.15 -0.06
N MET A 77 -11.67 8.95 0.29
CA MET A 77 -10.54 9.63 -0.34
C MET A 77 -10.12 8.98 -1.66
N LEU A 78 -10.60 7.76 -1.96
CA LEU A 78 -10.15 6.91 -3.07
C LEU A 78 -8.62 6.71 -3.05
N VAL A 79 -8.04 6.60 -1.86
CA VAL A 79 -6.59 6.44 -1.65
C VAL A 79 -6.32 5.14 -0.89
N PRO A 80 -5.54 4.22 -1.45
CA PRO A 80 -5.11 3.02 -0.74
C PRO A 80 -4.43 3.41 0.57
N THR A 81 -4.94 2.85 1.67
CA THR A 81 -4.41 3.10 3.01
C THR A 81 -3.88 1.80 3.59
N ALA A 82 -2.62 1.78 3.98
CA ALA A 82 -1.95 0.62 4.54
C ALA A 82 -1.88 0.70 6.06
N VAL A 83 -2.28 -0.38 6.71
CA VAL A 83 -2.18 -0.63 8.16
C VAL A 83 -1.46 -1.94 8.39
N TRP A 84 -1.11 -2.27 9.63
CA TRP A 84 -0.50 -3.55 9.93
C TRP A 84 -1.09 -4.23 11.16
N ILE A 85 -1.02 -5.55 11.19
CA ILE A 85 -1.56 -6.39 12.25
C ILE A 85 -0.45 -7.09 13.02
N THR A 86 -0.72 -7.29 14.29
CA THR A 86 0.07 -8.20 15.15
C THR A 86 -0.43 -9.64 15.01
N PRO A 87 0.33 -10.65 15.47
CA PRO A 87 -0.15 -12.03 15.58
C PRO A 87 -1.48 -12.15 16.36
N GLY A 88 -1.68 -11.24 17.33
CA GLY A 88 -2.92 -11.14 18.11
C GLY A 88 -4.17 -10.93 17.28
N PHE A 89 -4.07 -10.39 16.07
CA PHE A 89 -5.21 -10.28 15.13
C PHE A 89 -5.78 -11.66 14.76
N LEU A 90 -4.93 -12.68 14.65
CA LEU A 90 -5.34 -14.07 14.39
C LEU A 90 -5.51 -14.90 15.68
N GLY A 91 -5.46 -14.26 16.86
CA GLY A 91 -5.59 -14.93 18.15
C GLY A 91 -4.38 -15.76 18.55
N ILE A 92 -3.20 -15.49 17.99
CA ILE A 92 -1.94 -16.17 18.34
C ILE A 92 -0.96 -15.18 18.98
N PRO A 93 -0.13 -15.63 19.94
CA PRO A 93 0.80 -14.74 20.66
C PRO A 93 2.02 -14.34 19.79
N LYS A 94 2.44 -15.19 18.86
CA LYS A 94 3.56 -15.00 17.95
C LYS A 94 3.27 -15.65 16.60
N TRP A 95 3.92 -15.17 15.53
CA TRP A 95 3.77 -15.73 14.18
C TRP A 95 4.17 -17.22 14.09
N ASP A 96 5.06 -17.67 14.94
CA ASP A 96 5.43 -19.09 15.01
C ASP A 96 4.24 -20.00 15.35
N GLY A 97 3.21 -19.46 16.01
CA GLY A 97 1.95 -20.15 16.26
C GLY A 97 1.08 -20.36 15.01
N LEU A 98 1.41 -19.73 13.89
CA LEU A 98 0.61 -19.78 12.67
C LEU A 98 0.41 -21.20 12.12
N HIS A 99 1.42 -22.07 12.29
CA HIS A 99 1.34 -23.47 11.85
C HIS A 99 0.26 -24.28 12.59
N LYS A 100 -0.18 -23.83 13.78
CA LYS A 100 -1.22 -24.47 14.57
C LYS A 100 -2.64 -24.09 14.14
N LEU A 101 -2.76 -23.00 13.39
CA LEU A 101 -4.06 -22.56 12.91
C LEU A 101 -4.55 -23.46 11.74
N PRO A 102 -5.85 -23.67 11.63
CA PRO A 102 -6.44 -24.32 10.46
C PRO A 102 -6.19 -23.48 9.20
N TYR A 103 -6.75 -23.89 8.08
CA TYR A 103 -6.79 -23.05 6.87
C TYR A 103 -7.36 -21.67 7.21
N LEU A 104 -6.65 -20.58 6.85
CA LEU A 104 -6.98 -19.25 7.36
C LEU A 104 -8.39 -18.78 6.95
N LYS A 105 -8.87 -19.17 5.77
CA LYS A 105 -10.26 -18.85 5.36
C LYS A 105 -11.27 -19.48 6.33
N THR A 106 -11.06 -20.73 6.72
CA THR A 106 -11.91 -21.40 7.73
C THR A 106 -11.73 -20.77 9.12
N HIS A 107 -10.51 -20.36 9.45
CA HIS A 107 -10.24 -19.70 10.74
C HIS A 107 -11.01 -18.39 10.89
N ILE A 108 -11.07 -17.56 9.85
CA ILE A 108 -11.80 -16.29 9.87
C ILE A 108 -13.33 -16.46 9.79
N ASP A 109 -13.84 -17.66 9.56
CA ASP A 109 -15.30 -17.93 9.65
C ASP A 109 -15.80 -17.89 11.10
N GLY A 110 -14.91 -17.99 12.08
CA GLY A 110 -15.23 -17.86 13.49
C GLY A 110 -15.94 -16.54 13.83
N ALA A 111 -16.80 -16.57 14.87
CA ALA A 111 -17.63 -15.43 15.29
C ALA A 111 -16.81 -14.17 15.60
N VAL A 112 -15.59 -14.33 16.13
CA VAL A 112 -14.67 -13.23 16.47
C VAL A 112 -14.30 -12.37 15.26
N PHE A 113 -14.32 -12.93 14.05
CA PHE A 113 -13.99 -12.25 12.81
C PHE A 113 -15.22 -11.68 12.06
N ALA A 114 -16.40 -11.61 12.68
CA ALA A 114 -17.61 -11.14 12.01
C ALA A 114 -17.44 -9.71 11.43
N LYS A 115 -16.83 -8.79 12.19
CA LYS A 115 -16.55 -7.43 11.70
C LYS A 115 -15.55 -7.44 10.54
N TRP A 116 -14.50 -8.27 10.62
CA TRP A 116 -13.53 -8.45 9.54
C TRP A 116 -14.19 -8.93 8.24
N ARG A 117 -15.03 -9.96 8.32
CA ARG A 117 -15.79 -10.45 7.15
C ARG A 117 -16.68 -9.37 6.55
N LYS A 118 -17.44 -8.65 7.40
CA LYS A 118 -18.27 -7.53 6.95
C LYS A 118 -17.45 -6.45 6.23
N LEU A 119 -16.27 -6.10 6.75
CA LEU A 119 -15.38 -5.14 6.12
C LEU A 119 -14.86 -5.66 4.77
N ARG A 120 -14.53 -6.94 4.66
CA ARG A 120 -14.11 -7.57 3.41
C ARG A 120 -15.17 -7.52 2.32
N GLU A 121 -16.43 -7.64 2.68
CA GLU A 121 -17.59 -7.61 1.76
C GLU A 121 -18.03 -6.18 1.44
N SER A 122 -17.54 -5.19 2.16
CA SER A 122 -17.88 -3.78 1.93
C SER A 122 -17.02 -3.16 0.83
N PRO A 123 -17.52 -2.11 0.13
CA PRO A 123 -16.72 -1.32 -0.81
C PRO A 123 -15.47 -0.69 -0.17
N ASP A 124 -15.52 -0.40 1.13
CA ASP A 124 -14.42 0.20 1.89
C ASP A 124 -13.20 -0.75 1.95
N GLY A 125 -13.44 -2.06 1.97
CA GLY A 125 -12.40 -3.08 1.95
C GLY A 125 -11.49 -3.03 0.71
N ASN A 126 -11.93 -2.41 -0.38
CA ASN A 126 -11.11 -2.22 -1.59
C ASN A 126 -9.99 -1.20 -1.40
N TRP A 127 -10.06 -0.36 -0.38
CA TRP A 127 -9.11 0.73 -0.17
C TRP A 127 -8.20 0.54 1.04
N LEU A 128 -8.42 -0.53 1.82
CA LEU A 128 -7.61 -0.87 2.98
C LEU A 128 -6.66 -2.03 2.67
N ALA A 129 -5.36 -1.81 2.77
CA ALA A 129 -4.33 -2.84 2.73
C ALA A 129 -3.88 -3.19 4.15
N VAL A 130 -4.09 -4.44 4.55
CA VAL A 130 -3.68 -4.94 5.87
C VAL A 130 -2.43 -5.80 5.73
N LEU A 131 -1.36 -5.40 6.43
CA LEU A 131 -0.04 -6.00 6.28
C LEU A 131 0.33 -6.81 7.52
N ALA A 132 1.04 -7.93 7.31
CA ALA A 132 1.54 -8.81 8.37
C ALA A 132 3.05 -9.01 8.28
N GLY A 133 3.70 -9.20 9.44
CA GLY A 133 5.14 -9.42 9.56
C GLY A 133 5.93 -8.11 9.64
N ARG A 134 6.95 -8.08 10.51
CA ARG A 134 7.87 -6.95 10.66
C ARG A 134 9.22 -7.29 10.04
N PHE A 135 10.04 -6.30 9.77
CA PHE A 135 11.41 -6.49 9.31
C PHE A 135 12.42 -5.86 10.28
N LEU A 136 13.62 -6.42 10.30
CA LEU A 136 14.68 -6.01 11.20
C LEU A 136 15.48 -4.86 10.59
N VAL A 137 15.57 -3.76 11.30
CA VAL A 137 16.40 -2.61 10.92
C VAL A 137 17.74 -2.65 11.61
N ARG A 138 17.77 -3.15 12.86
CA ARG A 138 18.98 -3.16 13.68
C ARG A 138 18.89 -4.27 14.75
N PRO A 139 19.94 -5.06 14.94
CA PRO A 139 20.05 -5.93 16.12
C PRO A 139 20.04 -5.13 17.42
N SER A 140 19.83 -5.79 18.54
CA SER A 140 19.95 -5.19 19.89
C SER A 140 21.34 -4.61 20.10
N TYR A 141 21.43 -3.47 20.75
CA TYR A 141 22.71 -2.97 21.23
C TYR A 141 23.25 -3.86 22.34
N GLY A 142 24.58 -4.10 22.34
CA GLY A 142 25.27 -4.94 23.31
C GLY A 142 26.78 -4.74 23.21
N LYS A 143 27.54 -5.69 23.70
CA LYS A 143 29.02 -5.62 23.75
C LYS A 143 29.65 -5.45 22.36
N ASP A 144 29.07 -6.10 21.34
CA ASP A 144 29.63 -6.11 19.97
C ASP A 144 29.02 -5.02 19.08
N LEU A 145 27.87 -4.47 19.46
CA LEU A 145 27.14 -3.47 18.69
C LEU A 145 26.71 -2.34 19.65
N GLY A 146 27.62 -1.46 19.99
CA GLY A 146 27.37 -0.36 20.92
C GLY A 146 27.68 1.00 20.34
N ALA A 147 27.13 2.05 20.93
CA ALA A 147 27.55 3.41 20.68
C ALA A 147 28.99 3.58 21.23
N LYS A 148 29.90 4.17 20.42
CA LYS A 148 31.32 4.28 20.76
C LYS A 148 31.62 5.00 22.10
N LYS A 149 30.67 5.75 22.66
CA LYS A 149 30.86 6.59 23.86
C LYS A 149 29.96 6.22 25.04
N VAL A 150 28.96 5.40 24.82
CA VAL A 150 27.96 5.00 25.84
C VAL A 150 27.70 3.52 25.71
N PHE A 151 27.91 2.78 26.81
CA PHE A 151 27.55 1.36 26.87
C PHE A 151 26.11 1.24 27.39
N PHE A 152 25.26 0.55 26.67
CA PHE A 152 23.95 0.09 27.11
C PHE A 152 23.58 -1.22 26.42
N GLU A 153 22.79 -2.04 27.07
CA GLU A 153 22.29 -3.30 26.55
C GLU A 153 20.81 -3.18 26.29
N GLU A 154 20.38 -3.63 25.13
CA GLU A 154 18.98 -3.78 24.75
C GLU A 154 18.61 -5.25 24.77
N THR A 155 17.40 -5.56 25.24
CA THR A 155 16.86 -6.93 25.21
C THR A 155 16.32 -7.29 23.83
N ASP A 156 15.73 -6.32 23.14
CA ASP A 156 15.02 -6.55 21.88
C ASP A 156 15.67 -5.83 20.71
N PRO A 157 15.73 -6.47 19.55
CA PRO A 157 16.14 -5.83 18.29
C PRO A 157 15.10 -4.82 17.82
N LEU A 158 15.50 -3.88 16.98
CA LEU A 158 14.62 -2.87 16.40
C LEU A 158 13.87 -3.44 15.21
N TRP A 159 12.67 -3.91 15.45
CA TRP A 159 11.70 -4.33 14.43
C TRP A 159 10.88 -3.14 13.97
N VAL A 160 10.67 -3.05 12.66
CA VAL A 160 9.85 -2.01 12.03
C VAL A 160 8.65 -2.63 11.31
N SER A 161 7.53 -1.93 11.34
CA SER A 161 6.28 -2.39 10.76
C SER A 161 6.34 -2.51 9.23
N PRO A 162 5.57 -3.42 8.63
CA PRO A 162 5.60 -3.69 7.19
C PRO A 162 5.06 -2.52 6.34
N VAL A 163 4.35 -1.55 6.93
CA VAL A 163 3.86 -0.37 6.18
C VAL A 163 5.01 0.47 5.63
N TRP A 164 6.14 0.52 6.34
CA TRP A 164 7.35 1.20 5.87
C TRP A 164 8.05 0.44 4.75
N ALA A 165 8.04 -0.89 4.81
CA ALA A 165 8.50 -1.72 3.71
C ALA A 165 7.66 -1.48 2.45
N LEU A 166 6.32 -1.44 2.59
CA LEU A 166 5.42 -1.14 1.47
C LEU A 166 5.72 0.24 0.86
N ALA A 167 5.85 1.28 1.68
CA ALA A 167 6.17 2.63 1.20
C ALA A 167 7.48 2.67 0.40
N ALA A 168 8.53 2.00 0.91
CA ALA A 168 9.83 1.93 0.25
C ALA A 168 9.76 1.16 -1.08
N LEU A 169 9.06 0.01 -1.11
CA LEU A 169 8.94 -0.81 -2.32
C LEU A 169 8.04 -0.16 -3.38
N VAL A 170 6.98 0.54 -2.98
CA VAL A 170 6.16 1.37 -3.88
C VAL A 170 7.00 2.51 -4.46
N ALA A 171 7.84 3.18 -3.66
CA ALA A 171 8.74 4.21 -4.16
C ALA A 171 9.77 3.66 -5.17
N GLN A 172 10.38 2.50 -4.89
CA GLN A 172 11.26 1.80 -5.84
C GLN A 172 10.53 1.42 -7.13
N SER A 173 9.28 0.97 -7.03
CA SER A 173 8.43 0.65 -8.18
C SER A 173 8.20 1.88 -9.07
N ILE A 174 7.87 3.03 -8.48
CA ILE A 174 7.71 4.29 -9.21
C ILE A 174 9.02 4.72 -9.87
N GLU A 175 10.14 4.63 -9.16
CA GLU A 175 11.45 4.99 -9.69
C GLU A 175 11.83 4.12 -10.90
N LYS A 176 11.67 2.81 -10.78
CA LYS A 176 12.13 1.86 -11.78
C LYS A 176 11.18 1.73 -12.97
N PHE A 177 9.88 1.63 -12.72
CA PHE A 177 8.87 1.34 -13.74
C PHE A 177 7.96 2.53 -14.07
N GLY A 178 8.05 3.62 -13.32
CA GLY A 178 7.14 4.75 -13.47
C GLY A 178 5.79 4.58 -12.75
N TRP A 179 5.46 3.39 -12.24
CA TRP A 179 4.17 3.06 -11.65
C TRP A 179 4.32 2.48 -10.23
N PRO A 180 3.36 2.71 -9.31
CA PRO A 180 3.39 2.16 -7.96
C PRO A 180 3.04 0.67 -7.90
N SER A 181 2.53 0.11 -8.96
CA SER A 181 1.86 -1.19 -9.03
C SER A 181 2.79 -2.40 -9.15
N ARG A 182 4.10 -2.19 -9.42
CA ARG A 182 5.07 -3.28 -9.61
C ARG A 182 5.86 -3.65 -8.33
N PHE A 183 5.43 -3.18 -7.15
CA PHE A 183 6.13 -3.45 -5.89
C PHE A 183 6.16 -4.93 -5.48
N THR A 184 5.32 -5.78 -6.08
CA THR A 184 5.30 -7.24 -5.87
C THR A 184 6.22 -8.01 -6.82
N ASP A 185 6.92 -7.33 -7.73
CA ASP A 185 7.96 -7.94 -8.57
C ASP A 185 9.24 -8.14 -7.75
N TYR A 186 9.20 -9.12 -6.84
CA TYR A 186 10.25 -9.35 -5.84
C TYR A 186 11.60 -9.77 -6.42
N MET A 187 11.65 -10.21 -7.67
CA MET A 187 12.92 -10.44 -8.37
C MET A 187 13.66 -9.14 -8.63
N THR A 188 12.93 -8.05 -8.75
CA THR A 188 13.43 -6.74 -9.16
C THR A 188 13.29 -5.69 -8.07
N ILE A 189 12.21 -5.76 -7.27
CA ILE A 189 11.83 -4.81 -6.22
C ILE A 189 11.85 -5.54 -4.88
N ARG A 190 12.85 -5.26 -4.05
CA ARG A 190 13.00 -5.81 -2.71
C ARG A 190 13.81 -4.88 -1.83
N LEU A 191 13.60 -4.95 -0.54
CA LEU A 191 14.54 -4.40 0.43
C LEU A 191 15.76 -5.31 0.50
N SER A 192 16.93 -4.74 0.51
CA SER A 192 18.23 -5.44 0.65
C SER A 192 19.09 -4.74 1.69
N ASP A 193 20.19 -5.37 2.07
CA ASP A 193 21.12 -4.87 3.09
C ASP A 193 20.41 -4.65 4.45
N LEU A 194 19.40 -5.48 4.78
CA LEU A 194 18.72 -5.46 6.07
C LEU A 194 19.57 -6.15 7.14
N ALA A 195 19.39 -5.73 8.37
CA ALA A 195 19.91 -6.52 9.49
C ALA A 195 19.27 -7.91 9.52
N THR A 196 20.03 -8.91 9.95
CA THR A 196 19.55 -10.29 10.09
C THR A 196 19.47 -10.67 11.57
N PHE A 197 18.45 -11.45 11.89
CA PHE A 197 18.27 -12.10 13.18
C PHE A 197 18.52 -13.60 13.02
N CYS A 198 19.17 -14.21 13.96
CA CYS A 198 19.44 -15.63 13.98
C CYS A 198 18.98 -16.20 15.32
N GLU A 199 18.04 -17.13 15.28
CA GLU A 199 17.72 -17.92 16.47
C GLU A 199 18.84 -18.92 16.79
N PRO A 200 19.03 -19.29 18.05
CA PRO A 200 20.01 -20.30 18.42
C PRO A 200 19.81 -21.61 17.63
N GLY A 201 20.81 -21.98 16.83
CA GLY A 201 20.74 -23.17 15.95
C GLY A 201 19.92 -23.03 14.67
N GLY A 202 19.36 -21.82 14.41
CA GLY A 202 18.59 -21.50 13.21
C GLY A 202 19.40 -20.84 12.09
N SER A 203 18.70 -20.51 11.00
CA SER A 203 19.26 -19.71 9.92
C SER A 203 18.97 -18.22 10.13
N ALA A 204 19.88 -17.36 9.69
CA ALA A 204 19.67 -15.91 9.73
C ALA A 204 18.61 -15.48 8.72
N TYR A 205 17.76 -14.49 9.07
CA TYR A 205 16.76 -13.88 8.20
C TYR A 205 16.41 -12.47 8.69
N SER A 206 15.78 -11.66 7.86
CA SER A 206 15.55 -10.23 8.11
C SER A 206 14.11 -9.88 8.47
N THR A 207 13.20 -10.84 8.49
CA THR A 207 11.79 -10.65 8.87
C THR A 207 11.50 -11.32 10.21
N GLU A 208 10.42 -10.91 10.87
CA GLU A 208 10.02 -11.44 12.18
C GLU A 208 9.75 -12.94 12.17
N THR A 209 9.35 -13.47 11.04
CA THR A 209 9.16 -14.91 10.78
C THR A 209 9.31 -15.20 9.30
N LEU A 210 9.53 -16.46 8.95
CA LEU A 210 9.51 -16.94 7.57
C LEU A 210 8.14 -17.58 7.29
N PHE A 211 7.29 -16.89 6.54
CA PHE A 211 6.02 -17.44 6.10
C PHE A 211 6.23 -18.47 5.00
N SER A 212 5.55 -19.63 5.06
CA SER A 212 5.53 -20.58 3.95
C SER A 212 4.71 -20.05 2.77
N ASP A 213 5.01 -20.50 1.55
CA ASP A 213 4.28 -20.11 0.34
C ASP A 213 2.77 -20.37 0.44
N ASP A 214 2.39 -21.46 1.12
CA ASP A 214 1.00 -21.79 1.36
C ASP A 214 0.35 -20.76 2.30
N ARG A 215 1.01 -20.36 3.39
CA ARG A 215 0.48 -19.33 4.29
C ARG A 215 0.43 -17.96 3.64
N ILE A 216 1.39 -17.61 2.80
CA ILE A 216 1.37 -16.36 2.03
C ILE A 216 0.14 -16.31 1.10
N ARG A 217 -0.18 -17.43 0.45
CA ARG A 217 -1.40 -17.54 -0.38
C ARG A 217 -2.67 -17.40 0.47
N GLN A 218 -2.75 -18.12 1.60
CA GLN A 218 -3.88 -18.04 2.52
C GLN A 218 -4.08 -16.63 3.09
N PHE A 219 -3.01 -15.90 3.40
CA PHE A 219 -3.10 -14.48 3.80
C PHE A 219 -3.76 -13.64 2.71
N ALA A 220 -3.30 -13.75 1.46
CA ALA A 220 -3.89 -12.99 0.35
C ALA A 220 -5.37 -13.32 0.14
N GLU A 221 -5.76 -14.59 0.29
CA GLU A 221 -7.16 -15.04 0.18
C GLU A 221 -8.07 -14.42 1.25
N ILE A 222 -7.54 -14.13 2.43
CA ILE A 222 -8.27 -13.46 3.50
C ILE A 222 -8.09 -11.94 3.53
N GLY A 223 -7.49 -11.36 2.50
CA GLY A 223 -7.31 -9.91 2.35
C GLY A 223 -6.16 -9.33 3.15
N ILE A 224 -5.13 -10.13 3.45
CA ILE A 224 -3.92 -9.72 4.17
C ILE A 224 -2.70 -9.89 3.26
N THR A 225 -1.80 -8.93 3.29
CA THR A 225 -0.54 -8.94 2.56
C THR A 225 0.61 -9.23 3.52
N ALA A 226 1.34 -10.32 3.30
CA ALA A 226 2.45 -10.72 4.16
C ALA A 226 3.80 -10.21 3.64
N LEU A 227 4.60 -9.59 4.52
CA LEU A 227 5.99 -9.27 4.26
C LEU A 227 6.84 -10.54 4.47
N CYS A 228 7.59 -10.91 3.45
CA CYS A 228 8.36 -12.15 3.40
C CYS A 228 9.85 -11.90 3.38
N GLY A 229 10.59 -12.71 4.11
CA GLY A 229 12.04 -12.83 4.03
C GLY A 229 12.42 -14.18 3.44
N VAL A 230 13.71 -14.35 3.20
CA VAL A 230 14.30 -15.63 2.76
C VAL A 230 15.36 -16.06 3.76
N SER A 231 15.39 -17.35 4.08
CA SER A 231 16.41 -17.93 4.95
C SER A 231 17.81 -17.66 4.38
N ARG A 232 18.73 -17.24 5.23
CA ARG A 232 20.13 -16.89 4.91
C ARG A 232 20.26 -15.68 3.95
N GLN A 233 19.26 -14.80 3.92
CA GLN A 233 19.32 -13.58 3.13
C GLN A 233 18.92 -12.37 3.99
N ASP A 234 19.46 -11.23 3.63
CA ASP A 234 19.23 -9.92 4.23
C ASP A 234 18.15 -9.11 3.49
N THR A 235 17.15 -9.82 2.97
CA THR A 235 16.12 -9.25 2.09
C THR A 235 14.71 -9.40 2.63
N ALA A 236 13.85 -8.43 2.28
CA ALA A 236 12.41 -8.52 2.52
C ALA A 236 11.61 -7.97 1.34
N PHE A 237 10.45 -8.57 1.05
CA PHE A 237 9.61 -8.24 -0.10
C PHE A 237 8.17 -8.70 0.09
N PHE A 238 7.29 -8.23 -0.78
CA PHE A 238 5.91 -8.71 -0.86
C PHE A 238 5.71 -9.54 -2.13
N PRO A 239 5.57 -10.87 -2.04
CA PRO A 239 5.34 -11.71 -3.22
C PRO A 239 3.92 -11.58 -3.78
N ARG A 240 2.99 -11.10 -2.95
CA ARG A 240 1.59 -10.82 -3.29
C ARG A 240 1.15 -9.53 -2.61
N GLY A 241 0.19 -8.83 -3.22
CA GLY A 241 -0.44 -7.64 -2.66
C GLY A 241 -1.96 -7.76 -2.78
N ALA A 242 -2.65 -7.81 -1.65
CA ALA A 242 -4.10 -7.83 -1.56
C ALA A 242 -4.59 -6.67 -0.68
N VAL A 243 -5.75 -6.13 -1.01
CA VAL A 243 -6.54 -5.28 -0.11
C VAL A 243 -7.52 -6.15 0.68
N THR A 244 -8.18 -5.60 1.67
CA THR A 244 -9.05 -6.34 2.61
C THR A 244 -10.15 -7.15 1.91
N SER A 245 -10.71 -6.66 0.82
CA SER A 245 -11.69 -7.41 0.01
C SER A 245 -11.12 -8.67 -0.66
N GLY A 246 -9.79 -8.78 -0.78
CA GLY A 246 -9.09 -9.80 -1.54
C GLY A 246 -8.70 -9.37 -2.97
N GLU A 247 -9.09 -8.15 -3.37
CA GLU A 247 -8.68 -7.56 -4.65
C GLU A 247 -7.19 -7.19 -4.64
N SER A 248 -6.66 -6.88 -5.82
CA SER A 248 -5.25 -6.58 -6.02
C SER A 248 -4.86 -5.20 -5.49
N LEU A 249 -3.97 -5.13 -4.49
CA LEU A 249 -3.39 -3.86 -4.04
C LEU A 249 -2.57 -3.15 -5.14
N PRO A 250 -1.76 -3.84 -5.96
CA PRO A 250 -1.16 -3.23 -7.15
C PRO A 250 -2.16 -2.51 -8.05
N PHE A 251 -3.31 -3.11 -8.29
CA PHE A 251 -4.38 -2.50 -9.08
C PHE A 251 -4.95 -1.25 -8.40
N GLN A 252 -5.23 -1.30 -7.11
CA GLN A 252 -5.77 -0.15 -6.37
C GLN A 252 -4.80 1.04 -6.35
N LEU A 253 -3.50 0.79 -6.21
CA LEU A 253 -2.47 1.84 -6.29
C LEU A 253 -2.41 2.49 -7.69
N LEU A 254 -2.53 1.70 -8.75
CA LEU A 254 -2.61 2.20 -10.12
C LEU A 254 -3.88 3.03 -10.32
N PHE A 255 -5.02 2.48 -9.93
CA PHE A 255 -6.33 3.11 -10.10
C PHE A 255 -6.42 4.45 -9.36
N SER A 256 -6.01 4.47 -8.09
CA SER A 256 -5.93 5.71 -7.29
C SER A 256 -5.05 6.78 -7.97
N ARG A 257 -3.92 6.37 -8.57
CA ARG A 257 -3.03 7.31 -9.27
C ARG A 257 -3.71 7.91 -10.52
N ILE A 258 -4.44 7.10 -11.29
CA ILE A 258 -5.18 7.55 -12.46
C ILE A 258 -6.26 8.55 -12.03
N ILE A 259 -7.11 8.17 -11.07
CA ILE A 259 -8.19 9.04 -10.57
C ILE A 259 -7.61 10.33 -10.00
N GLY A 260 -6.62 10.26 -9.14
CA GLY A 260 -5.99 11.46 -8.53
C GLY A 260 -5.32 12.37 -9.56
N TYR A 261 -4.88 11.83 -10.70
CA TYR A 261 -4.38 12.64 -11.81
C TYR A 261 -5.51 13.34 -12.56
N LEU A 262 -6.59 12.63 -12.89
CA LEU A 262 -7.76 13.20 -13.58
C LEU A 262 -8.44 14.28 -12.74
N VAL A 263 -8.61 14.07 -11.44
CA VAL A 263 -9.15 15.09 -10.50
C VAL A 263 -8.31 16.37 -10.58
N ARG A 264 -6.99 16.27 -10.50
CA ARG A 264 -6.09 17.43 -10.56
C ARG A 264 -6.13 18.16 -11.91
N ILE A 265 -6.31 17.44 -13.01
CA ILE A 265 -6.44 18.08 -14.32
C ILE A 265 -7.76 18.80 -14.40
N ARG A 266 -8.87 18.19 -14.00
CA ARG A 266 -10.19 18.80 -13.97
C ARG A 266 -10.21 20.12 -13.19
N GLU A 267 -9.62 20.16 -11.98
CA GLU A 267 -9.52 21.35 -11.15
C GLU A 267 -8.74 22.50 -11.79
N ARG A 268 -7.87 22.21 -12.77
CA ARG A 268 -7.05 23.20 -13.48
C ARG A 268 -7.58 23.58 -14.84
N THR A 269 -8.58 22.85 -15.33
CA THR A 269 -9.21 23.15 -16.61
C THR A 269 -10.23 24.27 -16.43
N PRO A 270 -10.17 25.35 -17.23
CA PRO A 270 -11.16 26.42 -17.17
C PRO A 270 -12.56 25.89 -17.53
N GLU A 271 -13.60 26.63 -17.09
CA GLU A 271 -14.98 26.32 -17.44
C GLU A 271 -15.19 26.25 -18.96
N HIS A 272 -16.04 25.33 -19.39
CA HIS A 272 -16.34 25.08 -20.81
C HIS A 272 -16.90 26.33 -21.48
N THR A 273 -16.32 26.67 -22.65
CA THR A 273 -16.90 27.57 -23.65
C THR A 273 -17.24 26.76 -24.90
N ASP A 274 -18.16 27.25 -25.73
CA ASP A 274 -18.68 26.53 -26.95
C ASP A 274 -17.57 26.09 -27.92
N ASP A 275 -16.37 26.71 -27.87
CA ASP A 275 -15.21 26.36 -28.70
C ASP A 275 -14.18 25.46 -27.96
N SER A 276 -14.48 24.98 -26.76
CA SER A 276 -13.55 24.14 -25.99
C SER A 276 -13.55 22.69 -26.46
N PRO A 277 -12.41 21.95 -26.33
CA PRO A 277 -12.38 20.51 -26.54
C PRO A 277 -13.40 19.79 -25.64
N THR A 278 -13.86 18.64 -26.08
CA THR A 278 -14.84 17.85 -25.32
C THR A 278 -14.24 17.30 -24.02
N ALA A 279 -15.06 16.90 -23.04
CA ALA A 279 -14.58 16.28 -21.81
C ALA A 279 -13.81 14.99 -22.09
N SER A 280 -14.24 14.20 -23.09
CA SER A 280 -13.53 13.01 -23.55
C SER A 280 -12.15 13.33 -24.11
N ASP A 281 -12.00 14.42 -24.86
CA ASP A 281 -10.72 14.86 -25.41
C ASP A 281 -9.76 15.28 -24.28
N TYR A 282 -10.22 16.04 -23.29
CA TYR A 282 -9.42 16.40 -22.11
C TYR A 282 -8.97 15.16 -21.35
N VAL A 283 -9.86 14.21 -21.08
CA VAL A 283 -9.55 12.96 -20.38
C VAL A 283 -8.55 12.13 -21.17
N ARG A 284 -8.74 11.97 -22.50
CA ARG A 284 -7.82 11.23 -23.36
C ARG A 284 -6.42 11.86 -23.33
N HIS A 285 -6.30 13.17 -23.54
CA HIS A 285 -5.02 13.87 -23.48
C HIS A 285 -4.36 13.78 -22.09
N ALA A 286 -5.17 13.85 -21.03
CA ALA A 286 -4.65 13.69 -19.67
C ALA A 286 -4.05 12.29 -19.47
N LEU A 287 -4.73 11.25 -19.92
CA LEU A 287 -4.24 9.87 -19.84
C LEU A 287 -2.98 9.65 -20.70
N GLU A 288 -2.95 10.16 -21.94
CA GLU A 288 -1.76 10.13 -22.80
C GLU A 288 -0.54 10.72 -22.10
N ARG A 289 -0.72 11.89 -21.48
CA ARG A 289 0.34 12.56 -20.75
C ARG A 289 0.77 11.77 -19.52
N LEU A 290 -0.18 11.23 -18.73
CA LEU A 290 0.12 10.40 -17.56
C LEU A 290 0.96 9.18 -17.92
N PHE A 291 0.57 8.45 -18.96
CA PHE A 291 1.29 7.26 -19.42
C PHE A 291 2.68 7.63 -19.96
N LYS A 292 2.78 8.65 -20.79
CA LYS A 292 4.06 9.14 -21.32
C LYS A 292 5.02 9.60 -20.21
N ASP A 293 4.53 10.33 -19.21
CA ASP A 293 5.32 10.77 -18.05
C ASP A 293 5.78 9.58 -17.20
N ALA A 294 5.03 8.50 -17.18
CA ALA A 294 5.40 7.25 -16.54
C ALA A 294 6.38 6.40 -17.37
N GLY A 295 6.58 6.74 -18.64
CA GLY A 295 7.49 6.03 -19.55
C GLY A 295 6.82 4.92 -20.37
N ASN A 296 5.51 4.93 -20.47
CA ASN A 296 4.72 3.98 -21.24
C ASN A 296 3.93 4.69 -22.35
N GLU A 297 3.53 3.94 -23.38
CA GLU A 297 2.52 4.37 -24.35
C GLU A 297 1.12 4.17 -23.79
N LEU A 298 0.18 4.99 -24.26
CA LEU A 298 -1.23 4.79 -23.96
C LEU A 298 -1.71 3.46 -24.56
N PRO A 299 -2.52 2.66 -23.82
CA PRO A 299 -3.10 1.43 -24.37
C PRO A 299 -3.84 1.66 -25.68
N ARG A 300 -3.62 0.77 -26.67
CA ARG A 300 -4.22 0.93 -28.02
C ARG A 300 -5.72 0.72 -28.04
N ASP A 301 -6.23 -0.05 -27.09
CA ASP A 301 -7.65 -0.38 -26.92
C ASP A 301 -8.41 0.64 -26.06
N ILE A 302 -7.82 1.83 -25.82
CA ILE A 302 -8.48 2.84 -25.00
C ILE A 302 -9.72 3.39 -25.69
N ASP A 303 -10.84 3.28 -25.00
CA ASP A 303 -12.10 3.90 -25.33
C ASP A 303 -12.47 4.95 -24.28
N VAL A 304 -12.80 6.16 -24.74
CA VAL A 304 -13.21 7.28 -23.88
C VAL A 304 -14.45 7.90 -24.51
N THR A 305 -15.58 7.70 -23.88
CA THR A 305 -16.88 8.12 -24.37
C THR A 305 -17.60 9.03 -23.39
N GLU A 306 -18.26 10.05 -23.88
CA GLU A 306 -19.08 10.97 -23.08
C GLU A 306 -20.53 10.50 -22.99
N GLY A 307 -21.12 10.70 -21.81
CA GLY A 307 -22.55 10.62 -21.63
C GLY A 307 -23.22 12.01 -21.63
N GLU A 308 -24.52 12.03 -21.46
CA GLU A 308 -25.26 13.29 -21.34
C GLU A 308 -24.90 14.01 -20.03
N PRO A 309 -24.75 15.35 -20.03
CA PRO A 309 -24.51 16.12 -18.82
C PRO A 309 -25.61 15.88 -17.77
N GLY A 310 -25.22 15.66 -16.53
CA GLY A 310 -26.15 15.54 -15.41
C GLY A 310 -26.78 16.89 -15.01
N GLU A 311 -27.76 16.86 -14.12
CA GLU A 311 -28.44 18.07 -13.61
C GLU A 311 -27.47 19.06 -12.91
N ASN A 312 -26.33 18.59 -12.43
CA ASN A 312 -25.25 19.38 -11.82
C ASN A 312 -24.25 19.94 -12.84
N GLY A 313 -24.49 19.78 -14.15
CA GLY A 313 -23.61 20.23 -15.23
C GLY A 313 -22.36 19.37 -15.43
N LEU A 314 -22.15 18.29 -14.65
CA LEU A 314 -21.03 17.39 -14.81
C LEU A 314 -21.29 16.38 -15.94
N VAL A 315 -20.29 16.15 -16.77
CA VAL A 315 -20.33 15.20 -17.89
C VAL A 315 -19.76 13.86 -17.44
N PRO A 316 -20.53 12.76 -17.46
CA PRO A 316 -20.00 11.44 -17.20
C PRO A 316 -19.15 10.96 -18.38
N VAL A 317 -17.87 10.71 -18.14
CA VAL A 317 -16.93 10.18 -19.14
C VAL A 317 -16.62 8.73 -18.78
N ARG A 318 -17.04 7.80 -19.62
CA ARG A 318 -16.68 6.37 -19.48
C ARG A 318 -15.31 6.16 -20.08
N ILE A 319 -14.48 5.48 -19.35
CA ILE A 319 -13.08 5.19 -19.69
C ILE A 319 -12.89 3.67 -19.60
N GLU A 320 -12.41 3.07 -20.67
CA GLU A 320 -12.15 1.65 -20.77
C GLU A 320 -10.82 1.40 -21.50
N PHE A 321 -9.96 0.54 -20.93
CA PHE A 321 -8.70 0.12 -21.55
C PHE A 321 -8.11 -1.09 -20.82
N THR A 322 -7.16 -1.78 -21.46
CA THR A 322 -6.41 -2.89 -20.85
C THR A 322 -5.02 -2.43 -20.45
N VAL A 323 -4.67 -2.62 -19.17
CA VAL A 323 -3.34 -2.36 -18.64
C VAL A 323 -2.46 -3.60 -18.87
N SER A 324 -1.27 -3.38 -19.46
CA SER A 324 -0.29 -4.43 -19.75
C SER A 324 0.45 -4.93 -18.51
N GLU A 325 1.13 -6.07 -18.66
CA GLU A 325 2.00 -6.65 -17.62
C GLU A 325 3.24 -5.81 -17.32
N ASP A 326 3.58 -4.84 -18.16
CA ASP A 326 4.64 -3.86 -17.87
C ASP A 326 4.27 -2.90 -16.73
N ILE A 327 2.97 -2.70 -16.50
CA ILE A 327 2.42 -1.78 -15.52
C ILE A 327 1.83 -2.52 -14.30
N LEU A 328 1.12 -3.64 -14.54
CA LEU A 328 0.55 -4.50 -13.50
C LEU A 328 1.24 -5.87 -13.49
N PRO A 329 1.26 -6.59 -12.37
CA PRO A 329 1.75 -7.97 -12.35
C PRO A 329 0.98 -8.94 -13.27
N VAL A 330 -0.29 -8.62 -13.56
CA VAL A 330 -1.16 -9.38 -14.47
C VAL A 330 -1.94 -8.36 -15.28
N ALA A 331 -2.01 -8.52 -16.60
CA ALA A 331 -2.80 -7.65 -17.47
C ALA A 331 -4.27 -7.65 -17.03
N ARG A 332 -4.86 -6.46 -16.95
CA ARG A 332 -6.23 -6.29 -16.46
C ARG A 332 -6.97 -5.21 -17.23
N LYS A 333 -8.22 -5.48 -17.56
CA LYS A 333 -9.15 -4.48 -18.08
C LYS A 333 -9.55 -3.52 -16.96
N VAL A 334 -9.48 -2.22 -17.26
CA VAL A 334 -9.91 -1.12 -16.40
C VAL A 334 -11.13 -0.49 -17.03
N GLU A 335 -12.20 -0.35 -16.28
CA GLU A 335 -13.44 0.29 -16.71
C GLU A 335 -14.00 1.10 -15.55
N PHE A 336 -14.26 2.38 -15.78
CA PHE A 336 -14.90 3.26 -14.80
C PHE A 336 -15.50 4.49 -15.48
N THR A 337 -16.39 5.16 -14.75
CA THR A 337 -16.97 6.45 -15.16
C THR A 337 -16.40 7.55 -14.28
N PHE A 338 -15.89 8.59 -14.90
CA PHE A 338 -15.38 9.79 -14.24
C PHE A 338 -16.30 10.97 -14.54
N LEU A 339 -16.67 11.73 -13.52
CA LEU A 339 -17.49 12.94 -13.69
C LEU A 339 -16.55 14.12 -13.96
N TRP A 340 -16.64 14.64 -15.18
CA TRP A 340 -15.81 15.77 -15.62
C TRP A 340 -16.52 17.11 -15.39
#